data_553513f8ae3854bd9c8a8b466219080c
#
_entry.id   553513f8ae3854bd9c8a8b466219080c
#
_cell.length_a   1.000
_cell.length_b   1.000
_cell.length_c   1.000
_cell.angle_alpha   90.00
_cell.angle_beta   90.00
_cell.angle_gamma   90.00
#
_symmetry.space_group_name_H-M   'P 1'
#
loop_
_entity.id
_entity.type
_entity.pdbx_description
1 polymer ?
#
loop_
_entity_poly.entity_id
_entity_poly.type
_entity_poly.pdbx_seq_one_letter_code
_entity_poly.pdbx_strand_id
1 'polypeptide(L)'
;MSIIGHEKIISFFDKVIANNALSQSYCFVGSDGVGKKTTARYLATQILKIKDKQLDTHPDFYYISRQIDEKTEKIKKDIGIAQARQIKEKLGRKSWFGGYQVIIVDEAELLNEESGNALLKSLEEAGKQRVFFLLTTDDNELLGTIRSRCQMFYFSLVDNAVITTGLKELGYADTLCAEAANLSWGRPGRAIMLTTDDDLRNSFNHEVERWQKITGEPFYKKIKAVEDLFNEKTDNLRTSEKLSNALQTWMVLWRAKMLAKAEDSSSKNSSLSLLEMAGLLDSFKQGQVLLAQNINPRLVVEQILLKV
;
A
#
# COMPACT_ATOMS: atom_id res chain seq x y z
N MET A 1 8.93 10.67 14.05
CA MET A 1 8.59 9.80 12.90
C MET A 1 9.69 9.96 11.87
N SER A 2 10.37 8.90 11.45
CA SER A 2 11.39 8.96 10.38
C SER A 2 10.73 8.53 9.08
N ILE A 3 10.96 9.26 8.00
CA ILE A 3 10.46 8.94 6.66
C ILE A 3 11.66 8.46 5.85
N ILE A 4 11.51 7.32 5.19
CA ILE A 4 12.55 6.75 4.33
C ILE A 4 12.21 7.07 2.87
N GLY A 5 13.06 7.84 2.20
CA GLY A 5 12.84 8.29 0.83
C GLY A 5 11.85 9.46 0.70
N HIS A 6 11.49 9.78 -0.55
CA HIS A 6 10.51 10.82 -0.92
C HIS A 6 10.94 12.25 -0.56
N GLU A 7 12.25 12.54 -0.53
CA GLU A 7 12.81 13.84 -0.14
C GLU A 7 12.25 15.00 -0.95
N LYS A 8 11.96 14.78 -2.25
CA LYS A 8 11.37 15.81 -3.13
C LYS A 8 9.96 16.21 -2.67
N ILE A 9 9.15 15.22 -2.23
CA ILE A 9 7.80 15.48 -1.73
C ILE A 9 7.87 16.20 -0.39
N ILE A 10 8.73 15.73 0.51
CA ILE A 10 8.94 16.36 1.83
C ILE A 10 9.41 17.81 1.67
N SER A 11 10.45 18.05 0.87
CA SER A 11 10.99 19.39 0.62
C SER A 11 9.95 20.34 -0.02
N PHE A 12 9.06 19.83 -0.88
CA PHE A 12 7.95 20.63 -1.39
C PHE A 12 7.01 21.06 -0.26
N PHE A 13 6.58 20.12 0.59
CA PHE A 13 5.67 20.44 1.69
C PHE A 13 6.30 21.34 2.75
N ASP A 14 7.59 21.17 3.07
CA ASP A 14 8.32 22.06 3.98
C ASP A 14 8.25 23.52 3.50
N LYS A 15 8.47 23.75 2.19
CA LYS A 15 8.37 25.09 1.58
C LYS A 15 6.95 25.64 1.63
N VAL A 16 5.96 24.81 1.31
CA VAL A 16 4.55 25.25 1.26
C VAL A 16 4.02 25.54 2.66
N ILE A 17 4.40 24.74 3.66
CA ILE A 17 4.04 24.96 5.07
C ILE A 17 4.71 26.25 5.59
N ALA A 18 6.01 26.43 5.33
CA ALA A 18 6.75 27.62 5.76
C ALA A 18 6.16 28.93 5.18
N ASN A 19 5.67 28.87 3.94
CA ASN A 19 5.09 30.03 3.24
C ASN A 19 3.58 30.20 3.48
N ASN A 20 2.94 29.35 4.31
CA ASN A 20 1.48 29.31 4.50
C ASN A 20 0.70 29.19 3.17
N ALA A 21 1.24 28.48 2.19
CA ALA A 21 0.71 28.34 0.84
C ALA A 21 0.11 26.92 0.61
N LEU A 22 -0.42 26.31 1.66
CA LEU A 22 -1.04 25.00 1.57
C LEU A 22 -2.29 25.03 0.70
N SER A 23 -2.36 24.13 -0.27
CA SER A 23 -3.60 23.83 -0.99
C SER A 23 -4.56 23.06 -0.07
N GLN A 24 -5.82 23.10 -0.40
CA GLN A 24 -6.86 22.49 0.44
C GLN A 24 -6.85 20.96 0.37
N SER A 25 -6.45 20.38 -0.74
CA SER A 25 -6.50 18.92 -0.96
C SER A 25 -5.32 18.41 -1.76
N TYR A 26 -4.72 17.36 -1.23
CA TYR A 26 -3.62 16.62 -1.84
C TYR A 26 -3.99 15.16 -1.94
N CYS A 27 -3.61 14.51 -3.04
CA CYS A 27 -3.79 13.08 -3.22
C CYS A 27 -2.41 12.41 -3.35
N PHE A 28 -2.12 11.44 -2.48
CA PHE A 28 -0.92 10.63 -2.50
C PHE A 28 -1.22 9.29 -3.18
N VAL A 29 -0.61 9.07 -4.32
CA VAL A 29 -0.81 7.89 -5.17
C VAL A 29 0.41 7.00 -5.11
N GLY A 30 0.23 5.70 -4.97
CA GLY A 30 1.32 4.72 -5.03
C GLY A 30 1.00 3.43 -4.30
N SER A 31 1.84 2.42 -4.49
CA SER A 31 1.62 1.09 -3.91
C SER A 31 1.56 1.11 -2.38
N ASP A 32 0.93 0.07 -1.81
CA ASP A 32 0.91 -0.10 -0.36
C ASP A 32 2.31 -0.29 0.21
N GLY A 33 2.51 0.25 1.41
CA GLY A 33 3.80 0.18 2.10
C GLY A 33 4.88 1.12 1.55
N VAL A 34 4.60 1.94 0.51
CA VAL A 34 5.59 2.89 -0.04
C VAL A 34 5.85 4.10 0.87
N GLY A 35 4.99 4.35 1.86
CA GLY A 35 5.18 5.43 2.85
C GLY A 35 4.16 6.57 2.77
N LYS A 36 3.10 6.48 1.95
CA LYS A 36 2.04 7.50 1.83
C LYS A 36 1.47 7.93 3.18
N LYS A 37 0.99 6.95 3.97
CA LYS A 37 0.39 7.18 5.30
C LYS A 37 1.37 7.81 6.28
N THR A 38 2.59 7.30 6.34
CA THR A 38 3.65 7.83 7.20
C THR A 38 3.95 9.27 6.86
N THR A 39 4.08 9.59 5.57
CA THR A 39 4.32 10.96 5.10
C THR A 39 3.13 11.88 5.41
N ALA A 40 1.89 11.45 5.15
CA ALA A 40 0.71 12.25 5.47
C ALA A 40 0.61 12.56 6.97
N ARG A 41 0.87 11.58 7.84
CA ARG A 41 0.89 11.77 9.30
C ARG A 41 2.02 12.71 9.75
N TYR A 42 3.21 12.56 9.17
CA TYR A 42 4.32 13.48 9.43
C TYR A 42 3.94 14.92 9.07
N LEU A 43 3.40 15.13 7.87
CA LEU A 43 2.96 16.47 7.43
C LEU A 43 1.86 17.03 8.33
N ALA A 44 0.93 16.19 8.78
CA ALA A 44 -0.08 16.58 9.75
C ALA A 44 0.54 17.11 11.04
N THR A 45 1.59 16.46 11.56
CA THR A 45 2.31 16.96 12.76
C THR A 45 2.99 18.32 12.52
N GLN A 46 3.57 18.52 11.32
CA GLN A 46 4.20 19.80 10.95
C GLN A 46 3.16 20.91 10.81
N ILE A 47 2.02 20.63 10.17
CA ILE A 47 0.94 21.61 9.97
C ILE A 47 0.29 21.99 11.30
N LEU A 48 0.04 21.04 12.18
CA LEU A 48 -0.55 21.25 13.50
C LEU A 48 0.46 21.72 14.56
N LYS A 49 1.77 21.69 14.23
CA LYS A 49 2.90 22.08 15.12
C LYS A 49 2.91 21.27 16.43
N ILE A 50 2.70 19.96 16.34
CA ILE A 50 2.63 19.02 17.47
C ILE A 50 3.64 17.89 17.33
N LYS A 51 3.88 17.16 18.42
CA LYS A 51 4.67 15.93 18.40
C LYS A 51 3.83 14.75 17.89
N ASP A 52 4.47 13.77 17.24
CA ASP A 52 3.82 12.59 16.67
C ASP A 52 2.88 11.87 17.66
N LYS A 53 3.32 11.67 18.90
CA LYS A 53 2.51 11.01 19.95
C LYS A 53 1.19 11.71 20.30
N GLN A 54 1.04 12.98 19.92
CA GLN A 54 -0.14 13.80 20.21
C GLN A 54 -1.14 13.83 19.04
N LEU A 55 -0.76 13.27 17.86
CA LEU A 55 -1.54 13.41 16.64
C LEU A 55 -2.92 12.78 16.76
N ASP A 56 -3.00 11.51 17.21
CA ASP A 56 -4.27 10.79 17.25
C ASP A 56 -5.27 11.33 18.29
N THR A 57 -4.78 12.09 19.25
CA THR A 57 -5.62 12.74 20.28
C THR A 57 -5.91 14.22 19.99
N HIS A 58 -5.34 14.77 18.90
CA HIS A 58 -5.50 16.18 18.58
C HIS A 58 -6.91 16.48 18.02
N PRO A 59 -7.65 17.45 18.56
CA PRO A 59 -9.06 17.71 18.18
C PRO A 59 -9.21 18.22 16.73
N ASP A 60 -8.18 18.76 16.12
CA ASP A 60 -8.15 19.24 14.74
C ASP A 60 -7.51 18.24 13.76
N PHE A 61 -7.26 16.99 14.21
CA PHE A 61 -6.81 15.88 13.36
C PHE A 61 -7.93 14.86 13.18
N TYR A 62 -8.16 14.44 11.95
CA TYR A 62 -9.17 13.44 11.59
C TYR A 62 -8.55 12.39 10.67
N TYR A 63 -8.73 11.12 11.03
CA TYR A 63 -8.30 9.98 10.24
C TYR A 63 -9.52 9.15 9.84
N ILE A 64 -9.63 8.88 8.55
CA ILE A 64 -10.69 8.05 7.96
C ILE A 64 -10.03 6.84 7.32
N SER A 65 -10.54 5.67 7.63
CA SER A 65 -10.23 4.41 6.94
C SER A 65 -11.43 3.49 7.03
N ARG A 66 -11.38 2.37 6.34
CA ARG A 66 -12.40 1.33 6.51
C ARG A 66 -12.55 0.93 7.98
N GLN A 67 -13.78 0.76 8.40
CA GLN A 67 -14.10 0.30 9.76
C GLN A 67 -14.32 -1.21 9.78
N ILE A 68 -14.09 -1.79 10.95
CA ILE A 68 -14.50 -3.17 11.24
C ILE A 68 -16.01 -3.16 11.54
N ASP A 69 -16.74 -4.05 10.92
CA ASP A 69 -18.15 -4.27 11.21
C ASP A 69 -18.28 -4.98 12.57
N GLU A 70 -18.95 -4.32 13.53
CA GLU A 70 -19.06 -4.83 14.91
C GLU A 70 -19.81 -6.17 15.03
N LYS A 71 -20.63 -6.52 14.03
CA LYS A 71 -21.43 -7.76 14.07
C LYS A 71 -20.69 -8.94 13.44
N THR A 72 -19.90 -8.67 12.40
CA THR A 72 -19.24 -9.71 11.61
C THR A 72 -17.74 -9.80 11.87
N GLU A 73 -17.19 -8.87 12.65
CA GLU A 73 -15.75 -8.69 12.90
C GLU A 73 -14.91 -8.55 11.61
N LYS A 74 -15.55 -8.27 10.48
CA LYS A 74 -14.90 -8.11 9.18
C LYS A 74 -14.71 -6.65 8.83
N ILE A 75 -13.62 -6.36 8.10
CA ILE A 75 -13.38 -5.02 7.55
C ILE A 75 -14.47 -4.75 6.50
N LYS A 76 -15.15 -3.60 6.61
CA LYS A 76 -16.15 -3.17 5.61
C LYS A 76 -15.50 -3.00 4.25
N LYS A 77 -16.26 -3.24 3.17
CA LYS A 77 -15.74 -3.16 1.80
C LYS A 77 -15.42 -1.72 1.38
N ASP A 78 -16.19 -0.76 1.88
CA ASP A 78 -16.14 0.65 1.50
C ASP A 78 -16.13 1.58 2.73
N ILE A 79 -15.76 2.83 2.47
CA ILE A 79 -15.88 3.92 3.44
C ILE A 79 -17.27 4.52 3.26
N GLY A 80 -18.15 4.24 4.24
CA GLY A 80 -19.56 4.58 4.14
C GLY A 80 -19.88 6.05 4.45
N ILE A 81 -21.05 6.49 4.02
CA ILE A 81 -21.56 7.87 4.18
C ILE A 81 -21.58 8.34 5.65
N ALA A 82 -21.81 7.43 6.62
CA ALA A 82 -21.86 7.80 8.05
C ALA A 82 -20.52 8.40 8.51
N GLN A 83 -19.39 7.82 8.08
CA GLN A 83 -18.06 8.35 8.41
C GLN A 83 -17.81 9.71 7.75
N ALA A 84 -18.20 9.87 6.49
CA ALA A 84 -18.07 11.15 5.79
C ALA A 84 -18.94 12.25 6.42
N ARG A 85 -20.17 11.92 6.85
CA ARG A 85 -21.07 12.86 7.57
C ARG A 85 -20.52 13.27 8.93
N GLN A 86 -20.00 12.34 9.72
CA GLN A 86 -19.39 12.65 11.02
C GLN A 86 -18.24 13.65 10.87
N ILE A 87 -17.43 13.48 9.82
CA ILE A 87 -16.32 14.42 9.55
C ILE A 87 -16.86 15.77 9.10
N LYS A 88 -17.86 15.79 8.21
CA LYS A 88 -18.48 17.03 7.78
C LYS A 88 -19.03 17.83 8.96
N GLU A 89 -19.67 17.18 9.94
CA GLU A 89 -20.16 17.82 11.16
C GLU A 89 -19.00 18.39 12.00
N LYS A 90 -17.91 17.62 12.16
CA LYS A 90 -16.72 18.07 12.88
C LYS A 90 -16.05 19.25 12.16
N LEU A 91 -15.93 19.18 10.84
CA LEU A 91 -15.40 20.26 10.01
C LEU A 91 -16.29 21.50 9.98
N GLY A 92 -17.59 21.38 10.26
CA GLY A 92 -18.50 22.50 10.41
C GLY A 92 -18.10 23.44 11.55
N ARG A 93 -17.31 22.97 12.52
CA ARG A 93 -16.81 23.76 13.65
C ARG A 93 -15.51 24.47 13.27
N LYS A 94 -15.19 25.56 13.95
CA LYS A 94 -13.88 26.22 13.84
C LYS A 94 -12.82 25.33 14.46
N SER A 95 -11.56 25.45 13.98
CA SER A 95 -10.41 24.81 14.63
C SER A 95 -10.37 25.20 16.13
N TRP A 96 -10.06 24.23 16.97
CA TRP A 96 -9.97 24.42 18.43
C TRP A 96 -8.84 25.38 18.82
N PHE A 97 -7.76 25.38 18.06
CA PHE A 97 -6.58 26.21 18.36
C PHE A 97 -6.41 27.37 17.36
N GLY A 98 -7.42 27.65 16.51
CA GLY A 98 -7.38 28.76 15.55
C GLY A 98 -6.44 28.52 14.35
N GLY A 99 -5.94 27.30 14.19
CA GLY A 99 -5.02 26.89 13.10
C GLY A 99 -5.71 26.03 12.03
N TYR A 100 -4.94 25.17 11.43
CA TYR A 100 -5.43 24.21 10.42
C TYR A 100 -6.19 23.04 11.06
N GLN A 101 -7.17 22.52 10.34
CA GLN A 101 -7.74 21.19 10.53
C GLN A 101 -7.13 20.26 9.47
N VAL A 102 -6.61 19.10 9.87
CA VAL A 102 -5.98 18.15 8.96
C VAL A 102 -6.78 16.85 8.91
N ILE A 103 -7.12 16.43 7.70
CA ILE A 103 -7.91 15.24 7.43
C ILE A 103 -7.09 14.29 6.58
N ILE A 104 -6.92 13.04 7.02
CA ILE A 104 -6.34 11.96 6.23
C ILE A 104 -7.46 10.97 5.89
N VAL A 105 -7.64 10.71 4.60
CA VAL A 105 -8.52 9.66 4.08
C VAL A 105 -7.65 8.56 3.51
N ASP A 106 -7.53 7.46 4.23
CA ASP A 106 -6.79 6.27 3.79
C ASP A 106 -7.68 5.40 2.91
N GLU A 107 -7.14 4.76 1.89
CA GLU A 107 -7.89 3.98 0.90
C GLU A 107 -9.03 4.82 0.25
N ALA A 108 -8.70 6.01 -0.24
CA ALA A 108 -9.67 6.96 -0.76
C ALA A 108 -10.43 6.45 -2.00
N GLU A 109 -9.89 5.47 -2.72
CA GLU A 109 -10.56 4.72 -3.79
C GLU A 109 -11.80 3.95 -3.31
N LEU A 110 -11.89 3.66 -2.02
CA LEU A 110 -13.01 2.94 -1.42
C LEU A 110 -14.12 3.86 -0.88
N LEU A 111 -14.03 5.16 -1.16
CA LEU A 111 -15.14 6.07 -0.96
C LEU A 111 -16.24 5.73 -1.97
N ASN A 112 -17.44 5.35 -1.50
CA ASN A 112 -18.57 5.23 -2.39
C ASN A 112 -19.08 6.61 -2.85
N GLU A 113 -19.96 6.67 -3.86
CA GLU A 113 -20.45 7.94 -4.42
C GLU A 113 -21.07 8.85 -3.36
N GLU A 114 -21.82 8.30 -2.41
CA GLU A 114 -22.48 9.07 -1.37
C GLU A 114 -21.48 9.69 -0.39
N SER A 115 -20.48 8.92 0.05
CA SER A 115 -19.43 9.39 0.96
C SER A 115 -18.51 10.38 0.27
N GLY A 116 -18.14 10.14 -0.99
CA GLY A 116 -17.38 11.04 -1.81
C GLY A 116 -18.09 12.39 -1.99
N ASN A 117 -19.35 12.37 -2.39
CA ASN A 117 -20.17 13.58 -2.55
C ASN A 117 -20.37 14.35 -1.25
N ALA A 118 -20.45 13.65 -0.12
CA ALA A 118 -20.52 14.31 1.19
C ALA A 118 -19.24 15.09 1.53
N LEU A 119 -18.08 14.64 1.06
CA LEU A 119 -16.78 15.31 1.25
C LEU A 119 -16.54 16.43 0.24
N LEU A 120 -17.14 16.38 -0.98
CA LEU A 120 -16.91 17.37 -2.03
C LEU A 120 -17.13 18.81 -1.58
N LYS A 121 -18.22 19.08 -0.85
CA LYS A 121 -18.47 20.43 -0.30
C LYS A 121 -17.35 20.91 0.61
N SER A 122 -16.81 20.01 1.42
CA SER A 122 -15.71 20.33 2.32
C SER A 122 -14.38 20.52 1.59
N LEU A 123 -14.21 19.86 0.43
CA LEU A 123 -13.07 20.03 -0.48
C LEU A 123 -13.17 21.33 -1.31
N GLU A 124 -14.37 21.87 -1.51
CA GLU A 124 -14.62 23.07 -2.30
C GLU A 124 -14.67 24.36 -1.47
N GLU A 125 -15.01 24.27 -0.18
CA GLU A 125 -15.20 25.44 0.68
C GLU A 125 -13.86 26.19 0.89
N ALA A 126 -13.55 27.09 -0.05
CA ALA A 126 -12.39 27.99 0.03
C ALA A 126 -12.44 28.89 1.28
N GLY A 127 -11.29 29.18 1.86
CA GLY A 127 -11.14 30.12 2.96
C GLY A 127 -11.16 29.54 4.37
N LYS A 128 -11.35 28.24 4.52
CA LYS A 128 -11.16 27.56 5.80
C LYS A 128 -9.75 26.94 5.84
N GLN A 129 -9.07 27.07 6.97
CA GLN A 129 -7.76 26.44 7.21
C GLN A 129 -7.94 24.93 7.35
N ARG A 130 -8.14 24.25 6.24
CA ARG A 130 -8.33 22.81 6.14
C ARG A 130 -7.40 22.22 5.10
N VAL A 131 -6.81 21.08 5.43
CA VAL A 131 -5.95 20.33 4.52
C VAL A 131 -6.39 18.88 4.52
N PHE A 132 -6.69 18.37 3.32
CA PHE A 132 -7.02 16.97 3.09
C PHE A 132 -5.82 16.25 2.46
N PHE A 133 -5.49 15.09 2.98
CA PHE A 133 -4.60 14.12 2.37
C PHE A 133 -5.40 12.86 2.04
N LEU A 134 -5.65 12.63 0.76
CA LEU A 134 -6.28 11.42 0.28
C LEU A 134 -5.18 10.44 -0.15
N LEU A 135 -5.23 9.22 0.36
CA LEU A 135 -4.24 8.19 0.04
C LEU A 135 -4.90 7.12 -0.82
N THR A 136 -4.30 6.79 -1.95
CA THR A 136 -4.83 5.77 -2.87
C THR A 136 -3.70 4.93 -3.47
N THR A 137 -4.03 3.75 -3.92
CA THR A 137 -3.11 2.89 -4.68
C THR A 137 -3.12 3.23 -6.17
N ASP A 138 -4.29 3.62 -6.70
CA ASP A 138 -4.49 4.01 -8.10
C ASP A 138 -5.44 5.21 -8.18
N ASP A 139 -5.01 6.27 -8.84
CA ASP A 139 -5.80 7.48 -9.03
C ASP A 139 -6.94 7.32 -10.05
N ASN A 140 -6.93 6.27 -10.86
CA ASN A 140 -8.03 5.95 -11.77
C ASN A 140 -9.25 5.35 -11.04
N GLU A 141 -9.04 4.76 -9.86
CA GLU A 141 -10.10 4.22 -9.02
C GLU A 141 -10.81 5.29 -8.17
N LEU A 142 -10.22 6.50 -8.09
CA LEU A 142 -10.86 7.62 -7.42
C LEU A 142 -12.06 8.16 -8.20
N LEU A 143 -13.06 8.62 -7.47
CA LEU A 143 -14.16 9.39 -8.07
C LEU A 143 -13.58 10.58 -8.84
N GLY A 144 -13.96 10.74 -10.12
CA GLY A 144 -13.46 11.80 -10.98
C GLY A 144 -13.66 13.21 -10.42
N THR A 145 -14.74 13.40 -9.65
CA THR A 145 -15.06 14.64 -8.94
C THR A 145 -14.08 14.96 -7.80
N ILE A 146 -13.52 13.96 -7.13
CA ILE A 146 -12.47 14.11 -6.10
C ILE A 146 -11.13 14.37 -6.79
N ARG A 147 -10.79 13.52 -7.77
CA ARG A 147 -9.52 13.60 -8.50
C ARG A 147 -9.28 15.00 -9.11
N SER A 148 -10.30 15.62 -9.69
CA SER A 148 -10.20 16.94 -10.31
C SER A 148 -9.92 18.10 -9.34
N ARG A 149 -10.08 17.88 -8.03
CA ARG A 149 -9.90 18.87 -6.97
C ARG A 149 -8.65 18.69 -6.14
N CYS A 150 -7.89 17.61 -6.38
CA CYS A 150 -6.70 17.27 -5.61
C CYS A 150 -5.42 17.58 -6.38
N GLN A 151 -4.42 18.09 -5.69
CA GLN A 151 -3.06 18.12 -6.21
C GLN A 151 -2.44 16.74 -6.04
N MET A 152 -2.05 16.11 -7.14
CA MET A 152 -1.57 14.72 -7.18
C MET A 152 -0.08 14.65 -6.86
N PHE A 153 0.30 13.72 -5.98
CA PHE A 153 1.68 13.37 -5.65
C PHE A 153 1.89 11.87 -5.80
N TYR A 154 2.77 11.49 -6.71
CA TYR A 154 3.06 10.09 -7.00
C TYR A 154 4.25 9.60 -6.18
N PHE A 155 4.01 8.59 -5.34
CA PHE A 155 5.00 7.92 -4.52
C PHE A 155 5.59 6.76 -5.30
N SER A 156 6.80 6.92 -5.79
CA SER A 156 7.55 5.86 -6.48
C SER A 156 8.14 4.86 -5.48
N LEU A 157 8.55 3.71 -5.97
CA LEU A 157 9.35 2.77 -5.19
C LEU A 157 10.68 3.43 -4.80
N VAL A 158 11.17 3.12 -3.62
CA VAL A 158 12.42 3.67 -3.05
C VAL A 158 13.57 2.69 -3.27
N ASP A 159 14.75 3.19 -3.61
CA ASP A 159 15.93 2.37 -3.82
C ASP A 159 16.32 1.58 -2.56
N ASN A 160 16.74 0.32 -2.75
CA ASN A 160 17.14 -0.55 -1.66
C ASN A 160 18.24 0.06 -0.78
N ALA A 161 19.19 0.78 -1.39
CA ALA A 161 20.25 1.47 -0.65
C ALA A 161 19.69 2.53 0.31
N VAL A 162 18.71 3.31 -0.14
CA VAL A 162 18.03 4.34 0.69
C VAL A 162 17.25 3.67 1.81
N ILE A 163 16.53 2.56 1.51
CA ILE A 163 15.79 1.80 2.52
C ILE A 163 16.75 1.23 3.57
N THR A 164 17.86 0.61 3.13
CA THR A 164 18.86 0.03 4.02
C THR A 164 19.44 1.10 4.97
N THR A 165 19.79 2.27 4.44
CA THR A 165 20.29 3.39 5.24
C THR A 165 19.25 3.87 6.24
N GLY A 166 18.01 4.07 5.81
CA GLY A 166 16.93 4.51 6.70
C GLY A 166 16.60 3.51 7.81
N LEU A 167 16.69 2.18 7.54
CA LEU A 167 16.52 1.15 8.56
C LEU A 167 17.66 1.17 9.59
N LYS A 168 18.90 1.39 9.15
CA LYS A 168 20.06 1.56 10.06
C LYS A 168 19.90 2.77 10.96
N GLU A 169 19.43 3.89 10.44
CA GLU A 169 19.13 5.09 11.21
C GLU A 169 18.04 4.87 12.26
N LEU A 170 17.12 3.92 12.00
CA LEU A 170 16.10 3.47 12.95
C LEU A 170 16.66 2.51 14.03
N GLY A 171 17.94 2.10 13.92
CA GLY A 171 18.63 1.27 14.92
C GLY A 171 18.52 -0.24 14.69
N TYR A 172 18.09 -0.71 13.51
CA TYR A 172 18.05 -2.13 13.19
C TYR A 172 19.45 -2.66 12.79
N ALA A 173 19.69 -3.96 13.01
CA ALA A 173 20.95 -4.62 12.69
C ALA A 173 21.24 -4.62 11.18
N ASP A 174 22.50 -4.44 10.79
CA ASP A 174 22.95 -4.27 9.40
C ASP A 174 22.52 -5.42 8.49
N THR A 175 22.65 -6.66 8.95
CA THR A 175 22.27 -7.86 8.19
C THR A 175 20.76 -7.89 7.93
N LEU A 176 19.97 -7.56 8.94
CA LEU A 176 18.52 -7.50 8.85
C LEU A 176 18.04 -6.35 7.94
N CYS A 177 18.73 -5.19 7.97
CA CYS A 177 18.43 -4.06 7.11
C CYS A 177 18.59 -4.39 5.63
N ALA A 178 19.67 -5.05 5.25
CA ALA A 178 19.93 -5.45 3.87
C ALA A 178 18.89 -6.48 3.38
N GLU A 179 18.60 -7.49 4.19
CA GLU A 179 17.58 -8.49 3.88
C GLU A 179 16.20 -7.86 3.72
N ALA A 180 15.73 -7.10 4.71
CA ALA A 180 14.43 -6.44 4.69
C ALA A 180 14.29 -5.45 3.53
N ALA A 181 15.32 -4.69 3.18
CA ALA A 181 15.32 -3.79 2.04
C ALA A 181 15.12 -4.57 0.73
N ASN A 182 15.84 -5.65 0.52
CA ASN A 182 15.70 -6.50 -0.67
C ASN A 182 14.30 -7.11 -0.76
N LEU A 183 13.76 -7.60 0.35
CA LEU A 183 12.45 -8.24 0.43
C LEU A 183 11.28 -7.25 0.39
N SER A 184 11.53 -5.96 0.61
CA SER A 184 10.52 -4.91 0.62
C SER A 184 10.13 -4.40 -0.77
N TRP A 185 11.00 -4.60 -1.76
CA TRP A 185 10.82 -4.15 -3.15
C TRP A 185 10.56 -2.67 -3.31
N GLY A 186 11.38 -1.88 -2.66
CA GLY A 186 11.26 -0.44 -2.71
C GLY A 186 10.10 0.12 -1.89
N ARG A 187 9.57 -0.64 -0.93
CA ARG A 187 8.47 -0.24 -0.05
C ARG A 187 8.97 -0.10 1.39
N PRO A 188 9.34 1.09 1.84
CA PRO A 188 9.92 1.31 3.16
C PRO A 188 9.04 0.81 4.32
N GLY A 189 7.73 0.99 4.24
CA GLY A 189 6.80 0.50 5.26
C GLY A 189 6.81 -1.03 5.36
N ARG A 190 6.90 -1.74 4.23
CA ARG A 190 7.07 -3.20 4.22
C ARG A 190 8.42 -3.61 4.82
N ALA A 191 9.48 -2.88 4.50
CA ALA A 191 10.81 -3.14 5.07
C ALA A 191 10.77 -3.05 6.61
N ILE A 192 10.14 -2.01 7.15
CA ILE A 192 9.95 -1.84 8.60
C ILE A 192 9.15 -3.02 9.19
N MET A 193 8.06 -3.44 8.54
CA MET A 193 7.30 -4.60 9.00
C MET A 193 8.14 -5.88 9.05
N LEU A 194 8.95 -6.13 8.02
CA LEU A 194 9.86 -7.28 7.95
C LEU A 194 10.98 -7.23 9.01
N THR A 195 11.33 -6.06 9.54
CA THR A 195 12.31 -5.94 10.64
C THR A 195 11.68 -6.12 12.01
N THR A 196 10.37 -5.87 12.15
CA THR A 196 9.67 -5.89 13.45
C THR A 196 8.85 -7.16 13.69
N ASP A 197 8.48 -7.87 12.63
CA ASP A 197 7.60 -9.04 12.67
C ASP A 197 8.34 -10.27 12.11
N ASP A 198 8.79 -11.13 13.04
CA ASP A 198 9.51 -12.36 12.71
C ASP A 198 8.61 -13.39 12.01
N ASP A 199 7.32 -13.44 12.36
CA ASP A 199 6.37 -14.38 11.77
C ASP A 199 6.10 -13.99 10.31
N LEU A 200 5.95 -12.70 10.04
CA LEU A 200 5.82 -12.18 8.67
C LEU A 200 7.06 -12.50 7.83
N ARG A 201 8.26 -12.30 8.39
CA ARG A 201 9.53 -12.60 7.72
C ARG A 201 9.67 -14.10 7.43
N ASN A 202 9.37 -14.95 8.40
CA ASN A 202 9.42 -16.40 8.25
C ASN A 202 8.40 -16.89 7.20
N SER A 203 7.19 -16.37 7.25
CA SER A 203 6.15 -16.66 6.24
C SER A 203 6.62 -16.27 4.83
N PHE A 204 7.26 -15.11 4.70
CA PHE A 204 7.80 -14.67 3.42
C PHE A 204 8.93 -15.60 2.94
N ASN A 205 9.89 -15.94 3.78
CA ASN A 205 10.99 -16.83 3.44
C ASN A 205 10.48 -18.21 3.02
N HIS A 206 9.44 -18.72 3.67
CA HIS A 206 8.77 -19.97 3.28
C HIS A 206 8.14 -19.88 1.87
N GLU A 207 7.55 -18.75 1.51
CA GLU A 207 7.04 -18.54 0.14
C GLU A 207 8.16 -18.41 -0.90
N VAL A 208 9.31 -17.83 -0.55
CA VAL A 208 10.50 -17.81 -1.42
C VAL A 208 11.00 -19.22 -1.68
N GLU A 209 11.15 -20.06 -0.64
CA GLU A 209 11.52 -21.45 -0.79
C GLU A 209 10.52 -22.26 -1.61
N ARG A 210 9.21 -22.03 -1.37
CA ARG A 210 8.14 -22.66 -2.17
C ARG A 210 8.27 -22.31 -3.64
N TRP A 211 8.48 -21.02 -3.94
CA TRP A 211 8.69 -20.57 -5.31
C TRP A 211 9.89 -21.24 -6.00
N GLN A 212 11.00 -21.38 -5.30
CA GLN A 212 12.18 -22.07 -5.82
C GLN A 212 11.88 -23.54 -6.15
N LYS A 213 11.08 -24.22 -5.33
CA LYS A 213 10.63 -25.61 -5.55
C LYS A 213 9.64 -25.76 -6.70
N ILE A 214 8.92 -24.69 -7.06
CA ILE A 214 7.93 -24.71 -8.16
C ILE A 214 8.61 -24.44 -9.50
N THR A 215 9.60 -23.55 -9.54
CA THR A 215 10.19 -23.06 -10.79
C THR A 215 10.96 -24.17 -11.52
N GLY A 216 10.54 -24.45 -12.76
CA GLY A 216 11.22 -25.46 -13.61
C GLY A 216 10.85 -26.92 -13.34
N GLU A 217 9.95 -27.18 -12.39
CA GLU A 217 9.49 -28.53 -12.07
C GLU A 217 8.26 -28.95 -12.89
N PRO A 218 8.03 -30.25 -13.09
CA PRO A 218 6.79 -30.75 -13.71
C PRO A 218 5.54 -30.35 -12.93
N PHE A 219 4.40 -30.18 -13.63
CA PHE A 219 3.16 -29.68 -13.06
C PHE A 219 2.70 -30.43 -11.80
N TYR A 220 2.81 -31.77 -11.77
CA TYR A 220 2.39 -32.55 -10.59
C TYR A 220 3.20 -32.23 -9.33
N LYS A 221 4.49 -31.88 -9.47
CA LYS A 221 5.32 -31.45 -8.34
C LYS A 221 4.96 -30.03 -7.90
N LYS A 222 4.64 -29.15 -8.84
CA LYS A 222 4.16 -27.77 -8.53
C LYS A 222 2.88 -27.81 -7.71
N ILE A 223 1.91 -28.64 -8.11
CA ILE A 223 0.65 -28.82 -7.37
C ILE A 223 0.93 -29.32 -5.95
N LYS A 224 1.79 -30.33 -5.81
CA LYS A 224 2.15 -30.86 -4.49
C LYS A 224 2.80 -29.80 -3.57
N ALA A 225 3.61 -28.90 -4.13
CA ALA A 225 4.29 -27.84 -3.38
C ALA A 225 3.35 -26.75 -2.86
N VAL A 226 2.14 -26.62 -3.42
CA VAL A 226 1.12 -25.63 -3.01
C VAL A 226 -0.07 -26.24 -2.27
N GLU A 227 -0.09 -27.57 -2.10
CA GLU A 227 -1.24 -28.28 -1.54
C GLU A 227 -1.59 -27.86 -0.09
N ASP A 228 -0.57 -27.49 0.68
CA ASP A 228 -0.71 -26.98 2.04
C ASP A 228 -1.43 -25.63 2.11
N LEU A 229 -1.39 -24.83 1.04
CA LEU A 229 -2.15 -23.57 0.95
C LEU A 229 -3.68 -23.80 0.92
N PHE A 230 -4.12 -25.01 0.59
CA PHE A 230 -5.52 -25.39 0.47
C PHE A 230 -6.02 -26.28 1.60
N ASN A 231 -5.14 -26.76 2.49
CA ASN A 231 -5.49 -27.78 3.50
C ASN A 231 -6.25 -27.25 4.72
N GLU A 232 -6.41 -25.94 4.88
CA GLU A 232 -7.25 -25.41 5.94
C GLU A 232 -8.73 -25.47 5.58
N LYS A 233 -9.44 -26.45 6.15
CA LYS A 233 -10.88 -26.71 5.96
C LYS A 233 -11.80 -25.60 6.50
N THR A 234 -11.29 -24.46 6.98
CA THR A 234 -12.04 -23.60 7.88
C THR A 234 -12.38 -22.21 7.38
N ASP A 235 -11.85 -21.66 6.32
CA ASP A 235 -12.40 -20.40 5.81
C ASP A 235 -11.86 -20.05 4.41
N ASN A 236 -12.75 -19.98 3.42
CA ASN A 236 -12.40 -19.57 2.07
C ASN A 236 -11.74 -18.17 2.04
N LEU A 237 -12.09 -17.29 2.98
CA LEU A 237 -11.51 -15.94 3.07
C LEU A 237 -10.04 -15.96 3.50
N ARG A 238 -9.70 -16.73 4.54
CA ARG A 238 -8.30 -16.86 5.00
C ARG A 238 -7.44 -17.56 3.95
N THR A 239 -7.99 -18.54 3.25
CA THR A 239 -7.31 -19.21 2.13
C THR A 239 -7.04 -18.22 1.00
N SER A 240 -8.01 -17.38 0.63
CA SER A 240 -7.84 -16.35 -0.41
C SER A 240 -6.80 -15.30 -0.03
N GLU A 241 -6.75 -14.87 1.24
CA GLU A 241 -5.74 -13.92 1.73
C GLU A 241 -4.33 -14.53 1.69
N LYS A 242 -4.16 -15.77 2.18
CA LYS A 242 -2.87 -16.48 2.12
C LYS A 242 -2.38 -16.63 0.69
N LEU A 243 -3.29 -17.02 -0.22
CA LEU A 243 -2.97 -17.16 -1.64
C LEU A 243 -2.66 -15.83 -2.31
N SER A 244 -3.37 -14.77 -1.99
CA SER A 244 -3.08 -13.43 -2.48
C SER A 244 -1.68 -12.99 -2.07
N ASN A 245 -1.28 -13.24 -0.82
CA ASN A 245 0.06 -12.95 -0.32
C ASN A 245 1.14 -13.80 -1.01
N ALA A 246 0.89 -15.09 -1.22
CA ALA A 246 1.80 -15.98 -1.96
C ALA A 246 1.98 -15.52 -3.41
N LEU A 247 0.88 -15.25 -4.12
CA LEU A 247 0.91 -14.74 -5.50
C LEU A 247 1.64 -13.40 -5.59
N GLN A 248 1.45 -12.51 -4.64
CA GLN A 248 2.16 -11.24 -4.58
C GLN A 248 3.67 -11.46 -4.41
N THR A 249 4.07 -12.39 -3.55
CA THR A 249 5.47 -12.76 -3.35
C THR A 249 6.07 -13.35 -4.63
N TRP A 250 5.39 -14.31 -5.26
CA TRP A 250 5.86 -14.96 -6.49
C TRP A 250 5.95 -13.98 -7.66
N MET A 251 4.98 -13.08 -7.81
CA MET A 251 5.00 -12.02 -8.83
C MET A 251 6.26 -11.17 -8.74
N VAL A 252 6.70 -10.88 -7.53
CA VAL A 252 7.87 -10.03 -7.34
C VAL A 252 9.17 -10.80 -7.54
N LEU A 253 9.27 -12.02 -7.07
CA LEU A 253 10.41 -12.88 -7.37
C LEU A 253 10.58 -13.07 -8.88
N TRP A 254 9.45 -13.22 -9.59
CA TRP A 254 9.45 -13.33 -11.03
C TRP A 254 9.87 -12.04 -11.73
N ARG A 255 9.37 -10.89 -11.26
CA ARG A 255 9.78 -9.59 -11.79
C ARG A 255 11.27 -9.32 -11.57
N ALA A 256 11.80 -9.64 -10.39
CA ALA A 256 13.24 -9.53 -10.12
C ALA A 256 14.07 -10.38 -11.09
N LYS A 257 13.66 -11.61 -11.35
CA LYS A 257 14.29 -12.51 -12.34
C LYS A 257 14.22 -11.94 -13.76
N MET A 258 13.08 -11.32 -14.13
CA MET A 258 12.90 -10.67 -15.44
C MET A 258 13.84 -9.48 -15.61
N LEU A 259 13.97 -8.62 -14.57
CA LEU A 259 14.84 -7.46 -14.61
C LEU A 259 16.31 -7.87 -14.70
N ALA A 260 16.76 -8.83 -13.88
CA ALA A 260 18.12 -9.36 -13.94
C ALA A 260 18.45 -9.92 -15.34
N LYS A 261 17.48 -10.59 -15.98
CA LYS A 261 17.64 -11.06 -17.36
C LYS A 261 17.70 -9.93 -18.38
N ALA A 262 16.95 -8.84 -18.17
CA ALA A 262 16.97 -7.68 -19.07
C ALA A 262 18.30 -6.92 -19.01
N GLU A 263 18.95 -6.91 -17.84
CA GLU A 263 20.26 -6.28 -17.62
C GLU A 263 21.41 -7.14 -18.17
N ASP A 264 21.29 -8.47 -18.13
CA ASP A 264 22.29 -9.41 -18.62
C ASP A 264 22.11 -9.68 -20.13
N SER A 265 22.63 -8.77 -20.95
CA SER A 265 22.59 -8.86 -22.42
C SER A 265 23.36 -10.06 -23.00
N SER A 266 24.15 -10.78 -22.19
CA SER A 266 25.01 -11.87 -22.60
C SER A 266 24.37 -13.26 -22.44
N SER A 267 23.29 -13.42 -21.68
CA SER A 267 22.71 -14.74 -21.42
C SER A 267 21.69 -15.15 -22.50
N LYS A 268 22.19 -15.67 -23.61
CA LYS A 268 21.39 -16.31 -24.69
C LYS A 268 20.72 -17.63 -24.29
N ASN A 269 20.94 -18.14 -23.08
CA ASN A 269 20.58 -19.51 -22.68
C ASN A 269 19.43 -19.68 -21.70
N SER A 270 18.55 -18.66 -21.52
CA SER A 270 17.36 -18.86 -20.68
C SER A 270 16.16 -19.27 -21.51
N SER A 271 15.45 -20.30 -21.10
CA SER A 271 14.35 -20.99 -21.81
C SER A 271 13.11 -20.12 -22.11
N LEU A 272 12.94 -18.96 -21.47
CA LEU A 272 11.79 -18.08 -21.65
C LEU A 272 12.21 -16.70 -22.19
N SER A 273 11.50 -16.17 -23.16
CA SER A 273 11.68 -14.80 -23.66
C SER A 273 11.17 -13.76 -22.63
N LEU A 274 11.62 -12.50 -22.72
CA LEU A 274 11.10 -11.42 -21.88
C LEU A 274 9.59 -11.21 -22.07
N LEU A 275 9.07 -11.49 -23.27
CA LEU A 275 7.64 -11.38 -23.58
C LEU A 275 6.82 -12.46 -22.82
N GLU A 276 7.31 -13.70 -22.81
CA GLU A 276 6.67 -14.78 -22.03
C GLU A 276 6.72 -14.50 -20.54
N MET A 277 7.83 -13.94 -20.06
CA MET A 277 7.96 -13.53 -18.66
C MET A 277 6.99 -12.42 -18.30
N ALA A 278 6.74 -11.45 -19.17
CA ALA A 278 5.75 -10.40 -18.98
C ALA A 278 4.32 -10.99 -18.97
N GLY A 279 4.00 -11.93 -19.86
CA GLY A 279 2.71 -12.61 -19.87
C GLY A 279 2.40 -13.37 -18.58
N LEU A 280 3.42 -13.90 -17.91
CA LEU A 280 3.24 -14.52 -16.60
C LEU A 280 2.94 -13.50 -15.49
N LEU A 281 3.58 -12.33 -15.53
CA LEU A 281 3.25 -11.24 -14.60
C LEU A 281 1.78 -10.81 -14.72
N ASP A 282 1.26 -10.73 -15.93
CA ASP A 282 -0.15 -10.43 -16.15
C ASP A 282 -1.07 -11.54 -15.61
N SER A 283 -0.63 -12.80 -15.70
CA SER A 283 -1.37 -13.92 -15.11
C SER A 283 -1.43 -13.85 -13.58
N PHE A 284 -0.36 -13.41 -12.91
CA PHE A 284 -0.39 -13.16 -11.46
C PHE A 284 -1.37 -12.04 -11.09
N LYS A 285 -1.37 -10.92 -11.82
CA LYS A 285 -2.31 -9.81 -11.60
C LYS A 285 -3.76 -10.25 -11.79
N GLN A 286 -4.04 -10.95 -12.88
CA GLN A 286 -5.38 -11.52 -13.12
C GLN A 286 -5.78 -12.48 -12.01
N GLY A 287 -4.87 -13.32 -11.52
CA GLY A 287 -5.11 -14.22 -10.41
C GLY A 287 -5.53 -13.47 -9.13
N GLN A 288 -4.89 -12.35 -8.81
CA GLN A 288 -5.28 -11.52 -7.66
C GLN A 288 -6.69 -10.94 -7.82
N VAL A 289 -7.05 -10.46 -9.01
CA VAL A 289 -8.40 -9.96 -9.31
C VAL A 289 -9.44 -11.08 -9.17
N LEU A 290 -9.16 -12.27 -9.69
CA LEU A 290 -10.06 -13.43 -9.61
C LEU A 290 -10.27 -13.89 -8.15
N LEU A 291 -9.21 -13.88 -7.32
CA LEU A 291 -9.31 -14.17 -5.89
C LEU A 291 -10.20 -13.14 -5.16
N ALA A 292 -10.06 -11.85 -5.49
CA ALA A 292 -10.90 -10.79 -4.93
C ALA A 292 -12.38 -10.93 -5.35
N GLN A 293 -12.66 -11.54 -6.51
CA GLN A 293 -14.01 -11.87 -7.00
C GLN A 293 -14.57 -13.18 -6.42
N ASN A 294 -13.91 -13.78 -5.43
CA ASN A 294 -14.27 -15.06 -4.81
C ASN A 294 -14.31 -16.25 -5.80
N ILE A 295 -13.55 -16.21 -6.87
CA ILE A 295 -13.33 -17.37 -7.75
C ILE A 295 -12.57 -18.45 -6.96
N ASN A 296 -12.86 -19.72 -7.26
CA ASN A 296 -12.22 -20.84 -6.55
C ASN A 296 -10.69 -20.68 -6.53
N PRO A 297 -10.08 -20.50 -5.34
CA PRO A 297 -8.66 -20.20 -5.20
C PRO A 297 -7.74 -21.27 -5.82
N ARG A 298 -8.14 -22.52 -5.75
CA ARG A 298 -7.37 -23.64 -6.31
C ARG A 298 -7.25 -23.55 -7.83
N LEU A 299 -8.36 -23.26 -8.53
CA LEU A 299 -8.37 -23.11 -9.98
C LEU A 299 -7.48 -21.94 -10.43
N VAL A 300 -7.52 -20.83 -9.68
CA VAL A 300 -6.67 -19.65 -9.97
C VAL A 300 -5.19 -20.01 -9.90
N VAL A 301 -4.77 -20.70 -8.85
CA VAL A 301 -3.36 -21.09 -8.67
C VAL A 301 -2.94 -22.14 -9.70
N GLU A 302 -3.77 -23.16 -9.96
CA GLU A 302 -3.48 -24.19 -10.97
C GLU A 302 -3.28 -23.56 -12.36
N GLN A 303 -4.11 -22.58 -12.74
CA GLN A 303 -3.97 -21.86 -14.01
C GLN A 303 -2.64 -21.09 -14.12
N ILE A 304 -2.18 -20.49 -13.01
CA ILE A 304 -0.88 -19.81 -12.97
C ILE A 304 0.27 -20.82 -13.06
N LEU A 305 0.20 -21.93 -12.31
CA LEU A 305 1.25 -22.95 -12.27
C LEU A 305 1.45 -23.66 -13.61
N LEU A 306 0.46 -23.68 -14.48
CA LEU A 306 0.59 -24.18 -15.84
C LEU A 306 1.51 -23.32 -16.71
N LYS A 307 1.68 -22.03 -16.34
CA LYS A 307 2.49 -21.06 -17.10
C LYS A 307 3.88 -20.83 -16.51
N VAL A 308 4.13 -21.23 -15.27
CA VAL A 308 5.40 -21.16 -14.56
C VAL A 308 6.30 -22.33 -14.94
#